data_6cbfc543ad908113003e723337ee1153
#
_entry.id   6cbfc543ad908113003e723337ee1153
#
_cell.length_a   1.000
_cell.length_b   1.000
_cell.length_c   1.000
_cell.angle_alpha   90.00
_cell.angle_beta   90.00
_cell.angle_gamma   90.00
#
_symmetry.space_group_name_H-M   'P 1'
#
loop_
_entity.id
_entity.type
_entity.pdbx_description
1 polymer ?
#
loop_
_entity_poly.entity_id
_entity_poly.type
_entity_poly.pdbx_seq_one_letter_code
_entity_poly.pdbx_strand_id
1 'polypeptide(L)'
;MDRPRDWLGARAAILLPVLVAVLSFVTGVVNISAVSISGPLGDLIPRSIQRTAGFTGALTGFTLLVSVVGLRRRLRIAWYATVVLLPVAAVQGLVQSSAVSIPFVGSVPSSAVSIPLVVLSLLSLPTMLLNRRRFDRPIDLSTAQLAAGAALLGSLMYGTAGSYALRDEFTNLSTATDAFYYTLVTASTVGYGDVTPQSQQAKLFGMSVVVLGTASFAIALGSLLGPAIEKRLSEALGNMTDAQLDLLENHVLVLGHGDLTEPIIEELTGAIEFVVITSDTETATQLQQRDIAVLTADPSDEDPLQRAGIEDAVAVVAATNNDAQDALAILT
;
A
#
# COMPACT_ATOMS: atom_id res chain seq x y z
N MET A 1 2.69 13.15 32.20
CA MET A 1 4.18 13.04 32.22
C MET A 1 4.56 11.72 31.59
N ASP A 2 4.78 11.70 30.28
CA ASP A 2 5.20 10.50 29.57
C ASP A 2 6.62 10.13 29.95
N ARG A 3 6.79 8.90 30.41
CA ARG A 3 8.10 8.39 30.88
C ARG A 3 9.06 8.35 29.66
N PRO A 4 10.28 8.90 29.76
CA PRO A 4 11.27 8.87 28.66
C PRO A 4 11.57 7.44 28.15
N ARG A 5 11.30 6.40 28.93
CA ARG A 5 11.39 4.99 28.55
C ARG A 5 10.40 4.58 27.42
N ASP A 6 9.20 5.18 27.39
CA ASP A 6 8.16 4.81 26.42
C ASP A 6 8.47 5.37 25.03
N TRP A 7 9.10 6.53 24.97
CA TRP A 7 9.51 7.18 23.71
C TRP A 7 10.73 6.48 23.07
N LEU A 8 11.72 6.06 23.89
CA LEU A 8 12.87 5.29 23.40
C LEU A 8 12.45 3.91 22.90
N GLY A 9 11.50 3.23 23.56
CA GLY A 9 10.97 1.95 23.13
C GLY A 9 10.22 2.03 21.78
N ALA A 10 9.50 3.14 21.52
CA ALA A 10 8.77 3.34 20.27
C ALA A 10 9.71 3.55 19.06
N ARG A 11 10.77 4.34 19.25
CA ARG A 11 11.77 4.55 18.19
C ARG A 11 12.56 3.28 17.92
N ALA A 12 12.97 2.56 18.95
CA ALA A 12 13.67 1.30 18.79
C ALA A 12 12.82 0.24 18.06
N ALA A 13 11.52 0.16 18.36
CA ALA A 13 10.60 -0.77 17.70
C ALA A 13 10.43 -0.49 16.17
N ILE A 14 10.79 0.69 15.70
CA ILE A 14 10.79 0.99 14.26
C ILE A 14 12.22 0.95 13.69
N LEU A 15 13.21 1.53 14.37
CA LEU A 15 14.57 1.64 13.86
C LEU A 15 15.28 0.28 13.73
N LEU A 16 15.09 -0.62 14.71
CA LEU A 16 15.72 -1.93 14.64
C LEU A 16 15.24 -2.77 13.46
N PRO A 17 13.92 -2.93 13.19
CA PRO A 17 13.44 -3.58 11.97
C PRO A 17 13.90 -2.91 10.69
N VAL A 18 14.05 -1.55 10.63
CA VAL A 18 14.61 -0.86 9.47
C VAL A 18 16.04 -1.31 9.21
N LEU A 19 16.89 -1.34 10.23
CA LEU A 19 18.28 -1.76 10.09
C LEU A 19 18.38 -3.23 9.65
N VAL A 20 17.56 -4.11 10.22
CA VAL A 20 17.48 -5.51 9.79
C VAL A 20 17.02 -5.60 8.32
N ALA A 21 16.01 -4.85 7.94
CA ALA A 21 15.46 -4.86 6.59
C ALA A 21 16.49 -4.42 5.54
N VAL A 22 17.17 -3.30 5.80
CA VAL A 22 18.24 -2.79 4.91
C VAL A 22 19.39 -3.79 4.83
N LEU A 23 19.84 -4.30 5.96
CA LEU A 23 20.97 -5.24 6.01
C LEU A 23 20.61 -6.57 5.30
N SER A 24 19.41 -7.12 5.55
CA SER A 24 18.91 -8.33 4.89
C SER A 24 18.75 -8.12 3.38
N PHE A 25 18.24 -6.97 2.95
CA PHE A 25 18.08 -6.64 1.53
C PHE A 25 19.42 -6.55 0.83
N VAL A 26 20.36 -5.77 1.37
CA VAL A 26 21.68 -5.57 0.78
C VAL A 26 22.46 -6.89 0.71
N THR A 27 22.49 -7.64 1.81
CA THR A 27 23.15 -8.95 1.83
C THR A 27 22.51 -9.94 0.88
N GLY A 28 21.18 -9.96 0.82
CA GLY A 28 20.44 -10.81 -0.11
C GLY A 28 20.78 -10.49 -1.57
N VAL A 29 20.74 -9.21 -1.97
CA VAL A 29 21.05 -8.77 -3.33
C VAL A 29 22.49 -9.13 -3.72
N VAL A 30 23.46 -8.88 -2.84
CA VAL A 30 24.87 -9.20 -3.12
C VAL A 30 25.09 -10.72 -3.25
N ASN A 31 24.33 -11.52 -2.49
CA ASN A 31 24.45 -12.98 -2.52
C ASN A 31 23.56 -13.67 -3.59
N ILE A 32 22.77 -12.94 -4.40
CA ILE A 32 21.95 -13.54 -5.48
C ILE A 32 22.82 -14.32 -6.48
N SER A 33 24.01 -13.81 -6.80
CA SER A 33 24.94 -14.43 -7.76
C SER A 33 25.96 -15.36 -7.10
N ALA A 34 25.97 -15.49 -5.77
CA ALA A 34 26.94 -16.33 -5.06
C ALA A 34 26.62 -17.82 -5.28
N VAL A 35 27.57 -18.55 -5.85
CA VAL A 35 27.42 -19.98 -6.19
C VAL A 35 27.62 -20.90 -5.00
N SER A 36 28.31 -20.44 -3.96
CA SER A 36 28.63 -21.24 -2.77
C SER A 36 28.39 -20.43 -1.50
N ILE A 37 27.67 -21.02 -0.56
CA ILE A 37 27.43 -20.44 0.75
C ILE A 37 28.32 -21.18 1.74
N SER A 38 29.27 -20.47 2.33
CA SER A 38 30.18 -20.99 3.37
C SER A 38 29.71 -20.45 4.72
N GLY A 39 28.69 -21.04 5.31
CA GLY A 39 28.19 -20.66 6.63
C GLY A 39 28.29 -21.78 7.64
N PRO A 40 28.13 -21.46 8.94
CA PRO A 40 28.19 -22.47 10.02
C PRO A 40 27.13 -23.57 9.88
N LEU A 41 26.06 -23.33 9.10
CA LEU A 41 24.98 -24.27 8.77
C LEU A 41 25.01 -24.74 7.31
N GLY A 42 26.02 -24.31 6.52
CA GLY A 42 26.09 -24.58 5.06
C GLY A 42 26.06 -26.07 4.74
N ASP A 43 26.77 -26.90 5.53
CA ASP A 43 26.85 -28.35 5.31
C ASP A 43 25.55 -29.10 5.66
N LEU A 44 24.67 -28.49 6.45
CA LEU A 44 23.40 -29.09 6.85
C LEU A 44 22.26 -28.75 5.90
N ILE A 45 22.45 -27.79 4.99
CA ILE A 45 21.39 -27.27 4.13
C ILE A 45 21.53 -27.81 2.69
N PRO A 46 20.44 -28.37 2.12
CA PRO A 46 20.44 -28.83 0.72
C PRO A 46 20.89 -27.73 -0.26
N ARG A 47 21.65 -28.11 -1.29
CA ARG A 47 22.17 -27.16 -2.29
C ARG A 47 21.08 -26.35 -3.02
N SER A 48 19.86 -26.89 -3.14
CA SER A 48 18.71 -26.19 -3.69
C SER A 48 18.32 -24.98 -2.85
N ILE A 49 18.29 -25.10 -1.52
CA ILE A 49 18.00 -24.00 -0.59
C ILE A 49 19.15 -22.99 -0.59
N GLN A 50 20.38 -23.45 -0.67
CA GLN A 50 21.55 -22.56 -0.74
C GLN A 50 21.49 -21.64 -1.97
N ARG A 51 21.11 -22.18 -3.14
CA ARG A 51 20.99 -21.38 -4.39
C ARG A 51 19.92 -20.28 -4.32
N THR A 52 18.88 -20.48 -3.54
CA THR A 52 17.80 -19.49 -3.39
C THR A 52 18.01 -18.55 -2.21
N ALA A 53 19.03 -18.78 -1.37
CA ALA A 53 19.23 -18.03 -0.12
C ALA A 53 19.46 -16.53 -0.35
N GLY A 54 20.22 -16.14 -1.39
CA GLY A 54 20.41 -14.74 -1.75
C GLY A 54 19.08 -14.06 -2.16
N PHE A 55 18.34 -14.70 -3.06
CA PHE A 55 17.04 -14.21 -3.50
C PHE A 55 16.04 -14.11 -2.34
N THR A 56 15.92 -15.17 -1.53
CA THR A 56 15.00 -15.15 -0.38
C THR A 56 15.40 -14.11 0.66
N GLY A 57 16.70 -13.86 0.85
CA GLY A 57 17.22 -12.79 1.72
C GLY A 57 16.84 -11.40 1.22
N ALA A 58 17.02 -11.14 -0.07
CA ALA A 58 16.60 -9.89 -0.69
C ALA A 58 15.09 -9.66 -0.58
N LEU A 59 14.30 -10.70 -0.85
CA LEU A 59 12.84 -10.65 -0.74
C LEU A 59 12.37 -10.41 0.70
N THR A 60 12.98 -11.10 1.67
CA THR A 60 12.69 -10.89 3.11
C THR A 60 13.02 -9.46 3.52
N GLY A 61 14.18 -8.95 3.13
CA GLY A 61 14.60 -7.57 3.41
C GLY A 61 13.65 -6.55 2.78
N PHE A 62 13.26 -6.75 1.52
CA PHE A 62 12.29 -5.89 0.84
C PHE A 62 10.92 -5.91 1.54
N THR A 63 10.42 -7.10 1.87
CA THR A 63 9.12 -7.24 2.56
C THR A 63 9.16 -6.60 3.95
N LEU A 64 10.27 -6.71 4.67
CA LEU A 64 10.48 -5.99 5.93
C LEU A 64 10.47 -4.46 5.73
N LEU A 65 11.10 -3.93 4.66
CA LEU A 65 11.05 -2.49 4.36
C LEU A 65 9.61 -2.02 4.14
N VAL A 66 8.83 -2.77 3.37
CA VAL A 66 7.39 -2.48 3.18
C VAL A 66 6.64 -2.54 4.51
N SER A 67 6.92 -3.57 5.33
CA SER A 67 6.31 -3.72 6.66
C SER A 67 6.65 -2.55 7.59
N VAL A 68 7.85 -1.98 7.52
CA VAL A 68 8.26 -0.80 8.30
C VAL A 68 7.39 0.42 7.96
N VAL A 69 7.00 0.60 6.71
CA VAL A 69 6.06 1.68 6.32
C VAL A 69 4.72 1.46 7.02
N GLY A 70 4.23 0.23 7.05
CA GLY A 70 3.01 -0.14 7.80
C GLY A 70 3.15 0.04 9.32
N LEU A 71 4.33 -0.29 9.90
CA LEU A 71 4.62 -0.06 11.32
C LEU A 71 4.56 1.44 11.69
N ARG A 72 5.06 2.33 10.82
CA ARG A 72 4.94 3.78 11.02
C ARG A 72 3.47 4.24 11.06
N ARG A 73 2.61 3.58 10.32
CA ARG A 73 1.14 3.78 10.32
C ARG A 73 0.42 3.02 11.44
N ARG A 74 1.14 2.34 12.33
CA ARG A 74 0.63 1.50 13.43
C ARG A 74 -0.24 0.32 12.99
N LEU A 75 -0.08 -0.18 11.76
CA LEU A 75 -0.88 -1.26 11.22
C LEU A 75 -0.57 -2.59 11.93
N ARG A 76 -1.62 -3.27 12.38
CA ARG A 76 -1.52 -4.59 13.05
C ARG A 76 -0.92 -5.66 12.14
N ILE A 77 -1.27 -5.68 10.85
CA ILE A 77 -0.73 -6.66 9.90
C ILE A 77 0.77 -6.47 9.68
N ALA A 78 1.25 -5.23 9.66
CA ALA A 78 2.68 -4.94 9.55
C ALA A 78 3.46 -5.45 10.77
N TRP A 79 2.85 -5.37 11.95
CA TRP A 79 3.42 -5.96 13.16
C TRP A 79 3.53 -7.48 13.04
N TYR A 80 2.46 -8.19 12.63
CA TYR A 80 2.51 -9.64 12.42
C TYR A 80 3.55 -10.02 11.36
N ALA A 81 3.57 -9.34 10.22
CA ALA A 81 4.55 -9.58 9.16
C ALA A 81 5.98 -9.41 9.68
N THR A 82 6.26 -8.34 10.42
CA THR A 82 7.58 -8.08 10.98
C THR A 82 8.00 -9.15 12.00
N VAL A 83 7.10 -9.53 12.92
CA VAL A 83 7.38 -10.57 13.93
C VAL A 83 7.69 -11.93 13.30
N VAL A 84 7.03 -12.27 12.16
CA VAL A 84 7.31 -13.51 11.42
C VAL A 84 8.60 -13.40 10.60
N LEU A 85 8.85 -12.26 9.97
CA LEU A 85 10.00 -12.09 9.09
C LEU A 85 11.34 -11.89 9.84
N LEU A 86 11.33 -11.36 11.06
CA LEU A 86 12.55 -11.18 11.86
C LEU A 86 13.28 -12.50 12.16
N PRO A 87 12.63 -13.58 12.63
CA PRO A 87 13.27 -14.88 12.77
C PRO A 87 13.78 -15.44 11.43
N VAL A 88 13.03 -15.24 10.34
CA VAL A 88 13.47 -15.67 9.00
C VAL A 88 14.75 -14.95 8.62
N ALA A 89 14.83 -13.62 8.82
CA ALA A 89 16.04 -12.85 8.57
C ALA A 89 17.23 -13.29 9.45
N ALA A 90 16.98 -13.66 10.72
CA ALA A 90 18.01 -14.19 11.60
C ALA A 90 18.58 -15.54 11.08
N VAL A 91 17.70 -16.46 10.68
CA VAL A 91 18.11 -17.76 10.08
C VAL A 91 18.87 -17.53 8.78
N GLN A 92 18.40 -16.63 7.93
CA GLN A 92 19.11 -16.26 6.69
C GLN A 92 20.50 -15.69 6.96
N GLY A 93 20.66 -14.85 8.00
CA GLY A 93 21.95 -14.34 8.42
C GLY A 93 22.92 -15.45 8.82
N LEU A 94 22.45 -16.54 9.44
CA LEU A 94 23.26 -17.70 9.77
C LEU A 94 23.63 -18.54 8.53
N VAL A 95 22.77 -18.57 7.54
CA VAL A 95 22.98 -19.33 6.28
C VAL A 95 23.88 -18.58 5.32
N GLN A 96 23.73 -17.25 5.20
CA GLN A 96 24.41 -16.40 4.21
C GLN A 96 25.77 -15.89 4.65
N SER A 97 26.59 -16.72 5.28
CA SER A 97 27.91 -16.29 5.78
C SER A 97 29.06 -16.31 4.75
N SER A 98 28.78 -16.03 3.47
CA SER A 98 29.81 -15.84 2.47
C SER A 98 30.41 -14.42 2.50
N ALA A 99 31.69 -14.29 2.16
CA ALA A 99 32.34 -12.98 2.06
C ALA A 99 31.62 -12.11 1.01
N VAL A 100 31.20 -10.91 1.43
CA VAL A 100 30.49 -9.96 0.59
C VAL A 100 31.50 -9.02 -0.10
N SER A 101 31.57 -9.05 -1.42
CA SER A 101 32.35 -8.10 -2.20
C SER A 101 31.48 -6.88 -2.51
N ILE A 102 31.71 -5.80 -1.81
CA ILE A 102 31.02 -4.53 -2.05
C ILE A 102 31.80 -3.75 -3.11
N PRO A 103 31.19 -3.32 -4.24
CA PRO A 103 31.85 -2.43 -5.19
C PRO A 103 32.38 -1.19 -4.46
N PHE A 104 33.63 -0.82 -4.74
CA PHE A 104 34.36 0.31 -4.14
C PHE A 104 34.87 0.14 -2.70
N VAL A 105 34.45 -0.88 -1.94
CA VAL A 105 34.87 -1.11 -0.54
C VAL A 105 35.77 -2.35 -0.39
N GLY A 106 35.72 -3.26 -1.35
CA GLY A 106 36.49 -4.51 -1.32
C GLY A 106 35.73 -5.68 -0.65
N SER A 107 36.44 -6.76 -0.32
CA SER A 107 35.86 -7.94 0.31
C SER A 107 35.65 -7.71 1.82
N VAL A 108 34.41 -7.70 2.27
CA VAL A 108 34.03 -7.65 3.68
C VAL A 108 33.87 -9.09 4.20
N PRO A 109 34.51 -9.47 5.33
CA PRO A 109 34.37 -10.82 5.86
C PRO A 109 32.90 -11.09 6.21
N SER A 110 32.44 -12.29 5.93
CA SER A 110 31.05 -12.73 6.16
C SER A 110 30.54 -12.48 7.59
N SER A 111 31.41 -12.64 8.57
CA SER A 111 31.09 -12.38 9.99
C SER A 111 30.74 -10.93 10.27
N ALA A 112 31.27 -9.98 9.51
CA ALA A 112 31.00 -8.56 9.71
C ALA A 112 29.57 -8.14 9.29
N VAL A 113 28.89 -8.96 8.48
CA VAL A 113 27.53 -8.69 7.99
C VAL A 113 26.50 -9.63 8.62
N SER A 114 26.81 -10.92 8.73
CA SER A 114 25.88 -11.92 9.27
C SER A 114 25.67 -11.78 10.77
N ILE A 115 26.73 -11.47 11.56
CA ILE A 115 26.60 -11.27 12.99
C ILE A 115 25.68 -10.08 13.33
N PRO A 116 25.86 -8.86 12.76
CA PRO A 116 24.94 -7.77 12.98
C PRO A 116 23.50 -8.09 12.57
N LEU A 117 23.29 -8.79 11.44
CA LEU A 117 21.96 -9.20 11.00
C LEU A 117 21.25 -10.09 12.01
N VAL A 118 21.94 -11.12 12.52
CA VAL A 118 21.38 -12.02 13.54
C VAL A 118 21.13 -11.29 14.86
N VAL A 119 22.10 -10.52 15.34
CA VAL A 119 21.98 -9.78 16.61
C VAL A 119 20.86 -8.76 16.56
N LEU A 120 20.78 -7.95 15.48
CA LEU A 120 19.72 -6.96 15.32
C LEU A 120 18.35 -7.61 15.17
N SER A 121 18.24 -8.74 14.46
CA SER A 121 16.97 -9.48 14.34
C SER A 121 16.51 -10.00 15.70
N LEU A 122 17.42 -10.58 16.49
CA LEU A 122 17.12 -11.09 17.82
C LEU A 122 16.79 -9.98 18.82
N LEU A 123 17.41 -8.80 18.72
CA LEU A 123 17.09 -7.64 19.55
C LEU A 123 15.77 -6.96 19.12
N SER A 124 15.47 -7.00 17.82
CA SER A 124 14.21 -6.43 17.29
C SER A 124 12.99 -7.20 17.78
N LEU A 125 13.07 -8.51 17.87
CA LEU A 125 11.92 -9.36 18.21
C LEU A 125 11.32 -9.02 19.58
N PRO A 126 12.06 -8.98 20.71
CA PRO A 126 11.50 -8.60 22.00
C PRO A 126 11.01 -7.14 22.01
N THR A 127 11.68 -6.21 21.32
CA THR A 127 11.20 -4.83 21.23
C THR A 127 9.85 -4.74 20.54
N MET A 128 9.61 -5.54 19.47
CA MET A 128 8.33 -5.64 18.78
C MET A 128 7.25 -6.28 19.67
N LEU A 129 7.57 -7.35 20.40
CA LEU A 129 6.63 -8.04 21.28
C LEU A 129 6.20 -7.17 22.47
N LEU A 130 7.15 -6.48 23.10
CA LEU A 130 6.87 -5.57 24.22
C LEU A 130 6.03 -4.36 23.82
N ASN A 131 6.19 -3.89 22.58
CA ASN A 131 5.46 -2.73 22.04
C ASN A 131 4.20 -3.12 21.24
N ARG A 132 3.70 -4.36 21.33
CA ARG A 132 2.54 -4.88 20.59
C ARG A 132 1.31 -3.94 20.64
N ARG A 133 1.02 -3.38 21.79
CA ARG A 133 -0.17 -2.54 22.03
C ARG A 133 -0.18 -1.23 21.22
N ARG A 134 0.96 -0.85 20.61
CA ARG A 134 1.08 0.35 19.78
C ARG A 134 0.67 0.12 18.33
N PHE A 135 0.56 -1.13 17.90
CA PHE A 135 0.23 -1.54 16.54
C PHE A 135 -1.16 -2.15 16.54
N ASP A 136 -2.16 -1.29 16.71
CA ASP A 136 -3.56 -1.67 16.95
C ASP A 136 -4.49 -1.36 15.78
N ARG A 137 -4.04 -0.53 14.82
CA ARG A 137 -4.88 -0.14 13.67
C ARG A 137 -5.12 -1.33 12.75
N PRO A 138 -6.39 -1.72 12.50
CA PRO A 138 -6.72 -2.70 11.48
C PRO A 138 -6.43 -2.09 10.09
N ILE A 139 -6.38 -2.95 9.07
CA ILE A 139 -6.50 -2.50 7.68
C ILE A 139 -7.99 -2.55 7.35
N ASP A 140 -8.56 -1.41 7.05
CA ASP A 140 -9.92 -1.31 6.54
C ASP A 140 -9.87 -1.45 5.03
N LEU A 141 -10.14 -2.66 4.55
CA LEU A 141 -10.27 -2.95 3.12
C LEU A 141 -11.75 -2.84 2.74
N SER A 142 -12.03 -2.05 1.73
CA SER A 142 -13.38 -1.99 1.18
C SER A 142 -13.82 -3.35 0.61
N THR A 143 -15.12 -3.58 0.54
CA THR A 143 -15.66 -4.80 -0.06
C THR A 143 -15.17 -4.99 -1.51
N ALA A 144 -15.01 -3.89 -2.25
CA ALA A 144 -14.46 -3.90 -3.61
C ALA A 144 -12.98 -4.36 -3.63
N GLN A 145 -12.14 -3.91 -2.68
CA GLN A 145 -10.75 -4.34 -2.56
C GLN A 145 -10.64 -5.83 -2.19
N LEU A 146 -11.50 -6.29 -1.29
CA LEU A 146 -11.54 -7.72 -0.94
C LEU A 146 -11.98 -8.58 -2.13
N ALA A 147 -13.01 -8.17 -2.86
CA ALA A 147 -13.48 -8.86 -4.05
C ALA A 147 -12.40 -8.87 -5.16
N ALA A 148 -11.73 -7.76 -5.38
CA ALA A 148 -10.63 -7.63 -6.34
C ALA A 148 -9.45 -8.55 -5.97
N GLY A 149 -9.07 -8.59 -4.70
CA GLY A 149 -8.04 -9.49 -4.20
C GLY A 149 -8.42 -10.98 -4.35
N ALA A 150 -9.65 -11.33 -4.04
CA ALA A 150 -10.17 -12.68 -4.22
C ALA A 150 -10.21 -13.09 -5.71
N ALA A 151 -10.64 -12.19 -6.60
CA ALA A 151 -10.64 -12.43 -8.05
C ALA A 151 -9.22 -12.63 -8.59
N LEU A 152 -8.25 -11.82 -8.15
CA LEU A 152 -6.85 -11.97 -8.53
C LEU A 152 -6.28 -13.31 -8.04
N LEU A 153 -6.48 -13.66 -6.78
CA LEU A 153 -6.02 -14.93 -6.23
C LEU A 153 -6.68 -16.12 -6.95
N GLY A 154 -7.98 -16.04 -7.19
CA GLY A 154 -8.73 -17.08 -7.93
C GLY A 154 -8.21 -17.26 -9.36
N SER A 155 -7.93 -16.17 -10.09
CA SER A 155 -7.37 -16.22 -11.43
C SER A 155 -5.95 -16.78 -11.46
N LEU A 156 -5.10 -16.41 -10.48
CA LEU A 156 -3.76 -16.98 -10.34
C LEU A 156 -3.80 -18.48 -10.00
N MET A 157 -4.69 -18.91 -9.12
CA MET A 157 -4.88 -20.33 -8.81
C MET A 157 -5.40 -21.11 -10.03
N TYR A 158 -6.41 -20.58 -10.73
CA TYR A 158 -6.97 -21.17 -11.94
C TYR A 158 -5.90 -21.33 -13.03
N GLY A 159 -5.18 -20.24 -13.32
CA GLY A 159 -4.12 -20.25 -14.33
C GLY A 159 -2.98 -21.20 -13.98
N THR A 160 -2.53 -21.21 -12.73
CA THR A 160 -1.46 -22.11 -12.27
C THR A 160 -1.87 -23.56 -12.30
N ALA A 161 -3.03 -23.90 -11.77
CA ALA A 161 -3.52 -25.28 -11.74
C ALA A 161 -3.77 -25.82 -13.15
N GLY A 162 -4.40 -25.03 -14.01
CA GLY A 162 -4.71 -25.46 -15.38
C GLY A 162 -3.48 -25.55 -16.28
N SER A 163 -2.54 -24.60 -16.21
CA SER A 163 -1.30 -24.68 -16.98
C SER A 163 -0.42 -25.85 -16.51
N TYR A 164 -0.37 -26.13 -15.20
CA TYR A 164 0.32 -27.30 -14.68
C TYR A 164 -0.34 -28.63 -15.10
N ALA A 165 -1.67 -28.67 -15.13
CA ALA A 165 -2.41 -29.84 -15.61
C ALA A 165 -2.16 -30.12 -17.12
N LEU A 166 -1.99 -29.04 -17.89
CA LEU A 166 -1.71 -29.10 -19.33
C LEU A 166 -0.21 -28.96 -19.67
N ARG A 167 0.69 -29.16 -18.71
CA ARG A 167 2.13 -28.88 -18.85
C ARG A 167 2.78 -29.50 -20.07
N ASP A 168 2.36 -30.72 -20.45
CA ASP A 168 2.90 -31.45 -21.60
C ASP A 168 2.51 -30.79 -22.94
N GLU A 169 1.55 -29.87 -22.92
CA GLU A 169 1.07 -29.10 -24.07
C GLU A 169 1.65 -27.68 -24.13
N PHE A 170 2.58 -27.35 -23.20
CA PHE A 170 3.30 -26.09 -23.16
C PHE A 170 4.78 -26.29 -23.43
N THR A 171 5.42 -25.27 -24.02
CA THR A 171 6.90 -25.22 -24.09
C THR A 171 7.45 -24.77 -22.74
N ASN A 172 8.55 -25.39 -22.29
CA ASN A 172 9.30 -24.98 -21.10
C ASN A 172 8.48 -24.90 -19.79
N LEU A 173 7.41 -25.69 -19.68
CA LEU A 173 6.58 -25.78 -18.48
C LEU A 173 6.65 -27.22 -17.93
N SER A 174 7.41 -27.41 -16.87
CA SER A 174 7.61 -28.74 -16.26
C SER A 174 7.25 -28.79 -14.77
N THR A 175 7.33 -27.66 -14.06
CA THR A 175 7.11 -27.57 -12.63
C THR A 175 5.92 -26.67 -12.29
N ALA A 176 5.39 -26.82 -11.06
CA ALA A 176 4.37 -25.89 -10.55
C ALA A 176 4.88 -24.43 -10.48
N THR A 177 6.19 -24.25 -10.30
CA THR A 177 6.82 -22.92 -10.34
C THR A 177 6.74 -22.32 -11.74
N ASP A 178 7.00 -23.10 -12.79
CA ASP A 178 6.88 -22.64 -14.19
C ASP A 178 5.43 -22.27 -14.51
N ALA A 179 4.47 -23.05 -14.00
CA ALA A 179 3.05 -22.80 -14.17
C ALA A 179 2.61 -21.49 -13.49
N PHE A 180 3.07 -21.26 -12.26
CA PHE A 180 2.81 -19.99 -11.54
C PHE A 180 3.47 -18.81 -12.24
N TYR A 181 4.71 -18.98 -12.68
CA TYR A 181 5.45 -17.97 -13.44
C TYR A 181 4.71 -17.60 -14.73
N TYR A 182 4.31 -18.59 -15.53
CA TYR A 182 3.51 -18.37 -16.74
C TYR A 182 2.24 -17.57 -16.45
N THR A 183 1.51 -17.98 -15.42
CA THR A 183 0.23 -17.34 -15.03
C THR A 183 0.47 -15.90 -14.60
N LEU A 184 1.48 -15.64 -13.76
CA LEU A 184 1.80 -14.30 -13.27
C LEU A 184 2.25 -13.37 -14.39
N VAL A 185 3.14 -13.85 -15.28
CA VAL A 185 3.66 -13.10 -16.42
C VAL A 185 2.55 -12.78 -17.42
N THR A 186 1.60 -13.73 -17.62
CA THR A 186 0.45 -13.55 -18.49
C THR A 186 -0.57 -12.58 -17.88
N ALA A 187 -0.94 -12.76 -16.61
CA ALA A 187 -1.92 -11.92 -15.93
C ALA A 187 -1.44 -10.47 -15.79
N SER A 188 -0.14 -10.26 -15.56
CA SER A 188 0.48 -8.93 -15.48
C SER A 188 0.77 -8.29 -16.84
N THR A 189 0.41 -8.94 -17.94
CA THR A 189 0.63 -8.48 -19.33
C THR A 189 2.09 -8.32 -19.76
N VAL A 190 3.04 -8.88 -19.01
CA VAL A 190 4.48 -8.84 -19.35
C VAL A 190 4.79 -9.71 -20.57
N GLY A 191 4.33 -10.98 -20.57
CA GLY A 191 4.37 -11.87 -21.71
C GLY A 191 5.77 -12.10 -22.33
N TYR A 192 6.75 -12.59 -21.57
CA TYR A 192 8.11 -12.85 -22.09
C TYR A 192 8.15 -13.83 -23.27
N GLY A 193 7.14 -14.71 -23.41
CA GLY A 193 7.06 -15.66 -24.53
C GLY A 193 7.98 -16.87 -24.41
N ASP A 194 8.60 -17.08 -23.28
CA ASP A 194 9.48 -18.21 -22.97
C ASP A 194 8.71 -19.49 -22.59
N VAL A 195 7.48 -19.33 -22.07
CA VAL A 195 6.52 -20.39 -21.82
C VAL A 195 5.28 -20.14 -22.69
N THR A 196 4.99 -21.02 -23.63
CA THR A 196 3.91 -20.82 -24.61
C THR A 196 3.08 -22.09 -24.85
N PRO A 197 1.73 -21.95 -25.01
CA PRO A 197 0.87 -23.08 -25.34
C PRO A 197 1.10 -23.55 -26.78
N GLN A 198 1.22 -24.87 -26.98
CA GLN A 198 1.48 -25.48 -28.28
C GLN A 198 0.23 -26.09 -28.92
N SER A 199 -0.57 -26.78 -28.12
CA SER A 199 -1.81 -27.39 -28.61
C SER A 199 -2.98 -26.43 -28.71
N GLN A 200 -4.00 -26.80 -29.43
CA GLN A 200 -5.25 -26.03 -29.53
C GLN A 200 -5.94 -25.93 -28.16
N GLN A 201 -5.93 -27.00 -27.36
CA GLN A 201 -6.51 -27.01 -26.03
C GLN A 201 -5.76 -26.03 -25.08
N ALA A 202 -4.43 -26.10 -25.06
CA ALA A 202 -3.61 -25.18 -24.28
C ALA A 202 -3.76 -23.72 -24.71
N LYS A 203 -3.95 -23.46 -26.02
CA LYS A 203 -4.22 -22.09 -26.54
C LYS A 203 -5.57 -21.56 -26.08
N LEU A 204 -6.63 -22.35 -26.14
CA LEU A 204 -7.94 -21.95 -25.63
C LEU A 204 -7.91 -21.68 -24.11
N PHE A 205 -7.25 -22.57 -23.36
CA PHE A 205 -7.02 -22.36 -21.95
C PHE A 205 -6.20 -21.07 -21.71
N GLY A 206 -5.11 -20.87 -22.44
CA GLY A 206 -4.28 -19.66 -22.35
C GLY A 206 -5.07 -18.37 -22.61
N MET A 207 -5.98 -18.37 -23.58
CA MET A 207 -6.88 -17.23 -23.83
C MET A 207 -7.74 -16.91 -22.59
N SER A 208 -8.27 -17.94 -21.91
CA SER A 208 -9.04 -17.73 -20.67
C SER A 208 -8.19 -17.16 -19.55
N VAL A 209 -6.93 -17.61 -19.44
CA VAL A 209 -5.96 -17.05 -18.47
C VAL A 209 -5.64 -15.59 -18.76
N VAL A 210 -5.46 -15.23 -20.03
CA VAL A 210 -5.26 -13.82 -20.45
C VAL A 210 -6.45 -12.98 -20.03
N VAL A 211 -7.67 -13.38 -20.38
CA VAL A 211 -8.88 -12.57 -20.09
C VAL A 211 -9.10 -12.44 -18.58
N LEU A 212 -9.16 -13.57 -17.87
CA LEU A 212 -9.43 -13.57 -16.43
C LEU A 212 -8.29 -12.96 -15.63
N GLY A 213 -7.06 -13.32 -15.97
CA GLY A 213 -5.86 -12.83 -15.27
C GLY A 213 -5.66 -11.34 -15.45
N THR A 214 -5.70 -10.83 -16.69
CA THR A 214 -5.52 -9.42 -16.97
C THR A 214 -6.64 -8.57 -16.37
N ALA A 215 -7.90 -9.01 -16.51
CA ALA A 215 -9.02 -8.30 -15.91
C ALA A 215 -8.90 -8.23 -14.38
N SER A 216 -8.62 -9.36 -13.73
CA SER A 216 -8.46 -9.42 -12.27
C SER A 216 -7.28 -8.58 -11.79
N PHE A 217 -6.16 -8.60 -12.51
CA PHE A 217 -4.97 -7.81 -12.19
C PHE A 217 -5.25 -6.30 -12.31
N ALA A 218 -5.91 -5.88 -13.40
CA ALA A 218 -6.28 -4.49 -13.61
C ALA A 218 -7.26 -3.98 -12.55
N ILE A 219 -8.29 -4.77 -12.21
CA ILE A 219 -9.25 -4.43 -11.16
C ILE A 219 -8.57 -4.34 -9.79
N ALA A 220 -7.68 -5.29 -9.46
CA ALA A 220 -6.95 -5.26 -8.19
C ALA A 220 -6.04 -4.02 -8.10
N LEU A 221 -5.33 -3.69 -9.17
CA LEU A 221 -4.46 -2.52 -9.23
C LEU A 221 -5.29 -1.22 -9.13
N GLY A 222 -6.40 -1.13 -9.87
CA GLY A 222 -7.32 0.01 -9.84
C GLY A 222 -7.93 0.23 -8.46
N SER A 223 -8.39 -0.83 -7.80
CA SER A 223 -8.99 -0.75 -6.46
C SER A 223 -7.99 -0.32 -5.36
N LEU A 224 -6.70 -0.61 -5.54
CA LEU A 224 -5.64 -0.19 -4.61
C LEU A 224 -5.16 1.24 -4.89
N LEU A 225 -5.03 1.62 -6.16
CA LEU A 225 -4.49 2.93 -6.55
C LEU A 225 -5.57 4.01 -6.64
N GLY A 226 -6.83 3.64 -6.92
CA GLY A 226 -7.95 4.57 -7.09
C GLY A 226 -8.06 5.57 -5.93
N PRO A 227 -8.20 5.15 -4.68
CA PRO A 227 -8.32 6.06 -3.54
C PRO A 227 -7.10 6.98 -3.36
N ALA A 228 -5.90 6.49 -3.70
CA ALA A 228 -4.68 7.29 -3.60
C ALA A 228 -4.60 8.37 -4.71
N ILE A 229 -5.11 8.04 -5.90
CA ILE A 229 -5.18 8.97 -7.04
C ILE A 229 -6.28 10.01 -6.77
N GLU A 230 -7.47 9.57 -6.33
CA GLU A 230 -8.58 10.47 -5.96
C GLU A 230 -8.15 11.47 -4.90
N LYS A 231 -7.53 11.00 -3.82
CA LYS A 231 -7.02 11.88 -2.78
C LYS A 231 -6.05 12.93 -3.33
N ARG A 232 -5.07 12.53 -4.14
CA ARG A 232 -4.11 13.45 -4.73
C ARG A 232 -4.76 14.40 -5.74
N LEU A 233 -5.74 13.92 -6.47
CA LEU A 233 -6.48 14.76 -7.42
C LEU A 233 -7.34 15.78 -6.67
N SER A 234 -8.04 15.36 -5.61
CA SER A 234 -8.80 16.28 -4.74
C SER A 234 -7.90 17.33 -4.10
N GLU A 235 -6.74 16.93 -3.57
CA GLU A 235 -5.74 17.85 -3.02
C GLU A 235 -5.20 18.82 -4.10
N ALA A 236 -4.97 18.33 -5.33
CA ALA A 236 -4.47 19.15 -6.44
C ALA A 236 -5.53 20.11 -7.02
N LEU A 237 -6.80 19.72 -6.94
CA LEU A 237 -7.93 20.54 -7.30
C LEU A 237 -8.39 21.47 -6.16
N GLY A 238 -7.70 21.41 -5.02
CA GLY A 238 -7.97 22.22 -3.85
C GLY A 238 -9.26 21.84 -3.10
N ASN A 239 -9.90 20.74 -3.43
CA ASN A 239 -11.05 20.24 -2.67
C ASN A 239 -10.62 19.78 -1.29
N MET A 240 -11.41 20.09 -0.27
CA MET A 240 -11.20 19.50 1.06
C MET A 240 -11.34 17.98 0.98
N THR A 241 -10.45 17.29 1.66
CA THR A 241 -10.54 15.83 1.82
C THR A 241 -11.56 15.47 2.89
N ASP A 242 -12.23 14.31 2.77
CA ASP A 242 -13.19 13.85 3.78
C ASP A 242 -12.61 13.90 5.20
N ALA A 243 -11.31 13.59 5.38
CA ALA A 243 -10.63 13.69 6.66
C ALA A 243 -10.47 15.12 7.20
N GLN A 244 -10.56 16.14 6.36
CA GLN A 244 -10.56 17.55 6.79
C GLN A 244 -11.98 18.01 7.08
N LEU A 245 -12.96 17.52 6.32
CA LEU A 245 -14.38 17.75 6.57
C LEU A 245 -14.82 17.11 7.90
N ASP A 246 -14.38 15.89 8.19
CA ASP A 246 -14.65 15.18 9.46
C ASP A 246 -14.10 15.88 10.72
N LEU A 247 -13.20 16.84 10.55
CA LEU A 247 -12.63 17.62 11.65
C LEU A 247 -13.36 18.94 11.92
N LEU A 248 -14.33 19.30 11.08
CA LEU A 248 -15.10 20.52 11.22
C LEU A 248 -16.23 20.30 12.25
N GLU A 249 -16.18 21.04 13.33
CA GLU A 249 -17.22 21.10 14.34
C GLU A 249 -17.71 22.55 14.45
N ASN A 250 -19.03 22.76 14.59
CA ASN A 250 -19.61 24.10 14.77
C ASN A 250 -19.28 25.08 13.64
N HIS A 251 -19.31 24.64 12.40
CA HIS A 251 -19.02 25.42 11.19
C HIS A 251 -20.28 25.88 10.47
N VAL A 252 -20.14 26.78 9.49
CA VAL A 252 -21.24 27.23 8.63
C VAL A 252 -21.10 26.58 7.24
N LEU A 253 -22.19 26.03 6.73
CA LEU A 253 -22.27 25.56 5.35
C LEU A 253 -22.86 26.65 4.45
N VAL A 254 -22.14 27.01 3.40
CA VAL A 254 -22.61 27.95 2.36
C VAL A 254 -22.91 27.14 1.11
N LEU A 255 -24.18 27.04 0.76
CA LEU A 255 -24.69 26.25 -0.35
C LEU A 255 -24.79 27.13 -1.60
N GLY A 256 -23.96 26.80 -2.59
CA GLY A 256 -23.87 27.55 -3.84
C GLY A 256 -23.00 28.81 -3.73
N HIS A 257 -22.89 29.49 -4.85
CA HIS A 257 -22.19 30.78 -4.98
C HIS A 257 -22.94 31.70 -5.90
N GLY A 258 -23.16 32.93 -5.46
CA GLY A 258 -23.88 33.97 -6.20
C GLY A 258 -23.46 35.36 -5.72
N ASP A 259 -24.15 36.40 -6.24
CA ASP A 259 -23.82 37.79 -5.93
C ASP A 259 -23.93 38.13 -4.44
N LEU A 260 -24.78 37.42 -3.70
CA LEU A 260 -24.95 37.59 -2.25
C LEU A 260 -23.96 36.79 -1.42
N THR A 261 -23.32 35.80 -2.03
CA THR A 261 -22.40 34.90 -1.31
C THR A 261 -21.10 35.60 -0.95
N GLU A 262 -20.59 36.49 -1.80
CA GLU A 262 -19.34 37.19 -1.57
C GLU A 262 -19.34 38.04 -0.29
N PRO A 263 -20.35 38.89 -0.02
CA PRO A 263 -20.45 39.60 1.26
C PRO A 263 -20.57 38.68 2.48
N ILE A 264 -21.25 37.53 2.32
CA ILE A 264 -21.38 36.53 3.41
C ILE A 264 -20.03 35.89 3.71
N ILE A 265 -19.28 35.51 2.69
CA ILE A 265 -17.92 34.94 2.82
C ILE A 265 -16.98 35.95 3.48
N GLU A 266 -17.03 37.22 3.11
CA GLU A 266 -16.20 38.26 3.73
C GLU A 266 -16.51 38.41 5.22
N GLU A 267 -17.77 38.36 5.63
CA GLU A 267 -18.17 38.49 7.04
C GLU A 267 -17.84 37.23 7.84
N LEU A 268 -17.92 36.04 7.24
CA LEU A 268 -17.58 34.78 7.90
C LEU A 268 -16.05 34.59 8.05
N THR A 269 -15.26 35.19 7.14
CA THR A 269 -13.82 35.06 7.13
C THR A 269 -13.19 35.62 8.42
N GLY A 270 -12.55 34.78 9.19
CA GLY A 270 -11.94 35.11 10.48
C GLY A 270 -12.91 35.19 11.67
N ALA A 271 -14.22 35.03 11.45
CA ALA A 271 -15.23 35.00 12.51
C ALA A 271 -15.58 33.56 12.92
N ILE A 272 -15.77 32.67 11.97
CA ILE A 272 -16.13 31.27 12.20
C ILE A 272 -15.60 30.41 11.02
N GLU A 273 -15.39 29.12 11.28
CA GLU A 273 -15.06 28.16 10.20
C GLU A 273 -16.28 27.95 9.31
N PHE A 274 -16.07 27.92 8.00
CA PHE A 274 -17.15 27.68 7.03
C PHE A 274 -16.65 26.93 5.81
N VAL A 275 -17.57 26.24 5.14
CA VAL A 275 -17.32 25.51 3.91
C VAL A 275 -18.30 25.97 2.84
N VAL A 276 -17.80 26.26 1.65
CA VAL A 276 -18.63 26.57 0.48
C VAL A 276 -18.81 25.32 -0.37
N ILE A 277 -20.05 24.96 -0.68
CA ILE A 277 -20.36 23.86 -1.59
C ILE A 277 -20.84 24.47 -2.91
N THR A 278 -20.12 24.25 -3.99
CA THR A 278 -20.47 24.76 -5.33
C THR A 278 -20.18 23.74 -6.41
N SER A 279 -21.07 23.64 -7.40
CA SER A 279 -20.87 22.80 -8.59
C SER A 279 -19.97 23.46 -9.65
N ASP A 280 -19.71 24.78 -9.52
CA ASP A 280 -18.86 25.51 -10.44
C ASP A 280 -17.38 25.39 -10.08
N THR A 281 -16.63 24.67 -10.92
CA THR A 281 -15.20 24.40 -10.74
C THR A 281 -14.34 25.66 -10.81
N GLU A 282 -14.75 26.66 -11.60
CA GLU A 282 -14.00 27.91 -11.72
C GLU A 282 -14.12 28.74 -10.45
N THR A 283 -15.33 28.90 -9.94
CA THR A 283 -15.60 29.54 -8.65
C THR A 283 -14.90 28.80 -7.50
N ALA A 284 -14.98 27.47 -7.48
CA ALA A 284 -14.28 26.66 -6.47
C ALA A 284 -12.77 26.95 -6.45
N THR A 285 -12.14 27.02 -7.64
CA THR A 285 -10.71 27.33 -7.75
C THR A 285 -10.37 28.76 -7.28
N GLN A 286 -11.22 29.74 -7.55
CA GLN A 286 -11.02 31.12 -7.11
C GLN A 286 -11.12 31.27 -5.59
N LEU A 287 -12.12 30.63 -4.98
CA LEU A 287 -12.29 30.61 -3.52
C LEU A 287 -11.12 29.93 -2.80
N GLN A 288 -10.63 28.84 -3.38
CA GLN A 288 -9.46 28.13 -2.84
C GLN A 288 -8.17 28.95 -2.89
N GLN A 289 -7.97 29.75 -3.94
CA GLN A 289 -6.82 30.68 -4.00
C GLN A 289 -6.85 31.74 -2.89
N ARG A 290 -8.02 31.94 -2.29
CA ARG A 290 -8.21 32.81 -1.12
C ARG A 290 -8.19 32.07 0.21
N ASP A 291 -7.74 30.82 0.21
CA ASP A 291 -7.63 29.94 1.41
C ASP A 291 -9.02 29.62 2.03
N ILE A 292 -10.08 29.64 1.22
CA ILE A 292 -11.44 29.32 1.63
C ILE A 292 -11.68 27.83 1.41
N ALA A 293 -12.26 27.18 2.39
CA ALA A 293 -12.66 25.78 2.34
C ALA A 293 -13.81 25.56 1.35
N VAL A 294 -13.58 24.74 0.31
CA VAL A 294 -14.57 24.50 -0.75
C VAL A 294 -14.73 23.01 -1.02
N LEU A 295 -15.97 22.57 -1.13
CA LEU A 295 -16.35 21.26 -1.65
C LEU A 295 -16.99 21.44 -3.04
N THR A 296 -16.35 20.93 -4.08
CA THR A 296 -16.88 21.01 -5.46
C THR A 296 -17.89 19.89 -5.67
N ALA A 297 -19.17 20.20 -5.51
CA ALA A 297 -20.29 19.27 -5.66
C ALA A 297 -21.59 20.04 -5.87
N ASP A 298 -22.67 19.33 -6.24
CA ASP A 298 -24.00 19.91 -6.31
C ASP A 298 -24.53 20.15 -4.88
N PRO A 299 -24.83 21.40 -4.49
CA PRO A 299 -25.31 21.71 -3.14
C PRO A 299 -26.74 21.20 -2.85
N SER A 300 -27.45 20.70 -3.86
CA SER A 300 -28.78 20.11 -3.72
C SER A 300 -28.75 18.57 -3.55
N ASP A 301 -27.58 17.95 -3.59
CA ASP A 301 -27.43 16.52 -3.35
C ASP A 301 -27.19 16.23 -1.86
N GLU A 302 -27.79 15.15 -1.34
CA GLU A 302 -27.66 14.74 0.06
C GLU A 302 -26.25 14.31 0.44
N ASP A 303 -25.56 13.57 -0.43
CA ASP A 303 -24.21 13.03 -0.22
C ASP A 303 -23.15 14.12 0.09
N PRO A 304 -23.03 15.23 -0.68
CA PRO A 304 -22.14 16.34 -0.35
C PRO A 304 -22.47 17.05 0.97
N LEU A 305 -23.75 17.17 1.31
CA LEU A 305 -24.17 17.78 2.57
C LEU A 305 -23.76 16.93 3.78
N GLN A 306 -23.95 15.61 3.71
CA GLN A 306 -23.50 14.68 4.74
C GLN A 306 -21.96 14.69 4.87
N ARG A 307 -21.25 14.69 3.76
CA ARG A 307 -19.78 14.77 3.76
C ARG A 307 -19.26 16.09 4.33
N ALA A 308 -19.98 17.18 4.12
CA ALA A 308 -19.62 18.49 4.68
C ALA A 308 -20.03 18.63 6.17
N GLY A 309 -20.55 17.58 6.81
CA GLY A 309 -20.90 17.59 8.23
C GLY A 309 -22.13 18.44 8.54
N ILE A 310 -23.20 18.33 7.74
CA ILE A 310 -24.44 19.11 7.96
C ILE A 310 -25.03 18.90 9.36
N GLU A 311 -24.84 17.73 9.96
CA GLU A 311 -25.33 17.42 11.31
C GLU A 311 -24.55 18.19 12.39
N ASP A 312 -23.31 18.57 12.14
CA ASP A 312 -22.42 19.29 13.05
C ASP A 312 -22.32 20.80 12.70
N ALA A 313 -23.06 21.24 11.68
CA ALA A 313 -23.08 22.64 11.25
C ALA A 313 -23.96 23.49 12.17
N VAL A 314 -23.48 24.69 12.54
CA VAL A 314 -24.23 25.68 13.32
C VAL A 314 -25.30 26.36 12.50
N ALA A 315 -25.02 26.57 11.22
CA ALA A 315 -25.93 27.20 10.27
C ALA A 315 -25.66 26.72 8.84
N VAL A 316 -26.72 26.75 8.04
CA VAL A 316 -26.68 26.50 6.61
C VAL A 316 -27.24 27.73 5.90
N VAL A 317 -26.49 28.26 4.92
CA VAL A 317 -26.88 29.45 4.15
C VAL A 317 -26.92 29.07 2.67
N ALA A 318 -28.08 29.15 2.05
CA ALA A 318 -28.23 29.05 0.60
C ALA A 318 -28.29 30.45 -0.02
N ALA A 319 -27.38 30.75 -0.91
CA ALA A 319 -27.23 32.08 -1.51
C ALA A 319 -26.67 31.99 -2.93
N THR A 320 -27.39 31.27 -3.80
CA THR A 320 -27.09 31.24 -5.25
C THR A 320 -27.84 32.36 -5.95
N ASN A 321 -27.59 32.55 -7.25
CA ASN A 321 -28.38 33.45 -8.10
C ASN A 321 -29.66 32.79 -8.64
N ASN A 322 -30.09 31.65 -8.08
CA ASN A 322 -31.22 30.87 -8.54
C ASN A 322 -32.09 30.39 -7.35
N ASP A 323 -33.20 31.08 -7.12
CA ASP A 323 -34.16 30.79 -6.05
C ASP A 323 -34.67 29.34 -6.06
N ALA A 324 -34.74 28.69 -7.20
CA ALA A 324 -35.20 27.31 -7.30
C ALA A 324 -34.10 26.33 -6.80
N GLN A 325 -32.84 26.64 -7.06
CA GLN A 325 -31.70 25.86 -6.52
C GLN A 325 -31.56 26.07 -5.02
N ASP A 326 -31.73 27.31 -4.53
CA ASP A 326 -31.69 27.61 -3.10
C ASP A 326 -32.80 26.88 -2.37
N ALA A 327 -34.02 26.90 -2.89
CA ALA A 327 -35.14 26.17 -2.32
C ALA A 327 -34.91 24.66 -2.32
N LEU A 328 -34.33 24.10 -3.38
CA LEU A 328 -34.00 22.68 -3.46
C LEU A 328 -32.92 22.28 -2.43
N ALA A 329 -31.85 23.06 -2.35
CA ALA A 329 -30.75 22.82 -1.43
C ALA A 329 -31.18 22.89 0.05
N ILE A 330 -32.17 23.73 0.38
CA ILE A 330 -32.72 23.83 1.76
C ILE A 330 -33.66 22.67 2.08
N LEU A 331 -34.30 22.08 1.07
CA LEU A 331 -35.29 21.00 1.24
C LEU A 331 -34.65 19.60 1.30
N THR A 332 -33.39 19.48 0.87
CA THR A 332 -32.61 18.24 0.91
C THR A 332 -31.95 18.06 2.27
#